data_eb114b22d7edc6f32704ae81401db4b0
#
_entry.id   eb114b22d7edc6f32704ae81401db4b0
#
_cell.length_a   1.000
_cell.length_b   1.000
_cell.length_c   1.000
_cell.angle_alpha   90.00
_cell.angle_beta   90.00
_cell.angle_gamma   90.00
#
_symmetry.space_group_name_H-M   'P 1'
#
loop_
_entity.id
_entity.type
_entity.pdbx_description
1 polymer ?
#
loop_
_entity_poly.entity_id
_entity_poly.type
_entity_poly.pdbx_seq_one_letter_code
_entity_poly.pdbx_strand_id
1 'polypeptide(L)'
;MRPTDYGVDVAVICALSEPELSEVLRLPWQFQAARPLDDVTFVHEGTFTCGGRERSVAAIAAPRMGMVSAGLTTMRAIERLRPKLIVMTGICAGVEKQVSLGDVIFIDACWDWQSGKYLREKDKAPSFLIASHHLGPSAD
;
A
#
# COMPACT_ATOMS: atom_id res chain seq x y z
N MET A 1 17.36 -3.12 19.16
CA MET A 1 16.02 -3.66 18.81
C MET A 1 16.25 -5.01 18.15
N ARG A 2 15.69 -6.10 18.64
CA ARG A 2 15.93 -7.42 18.04
C ARG A 2 15.09 -7.53 16.76
N PRO A 3 15.63 -8.04 15.63
CA PRO A 3 14.90 -8.11 14.35
C PRO A 3 13.64 -8.98 14.35
N THR A 4 13.41 -9.78 15.38
CA THR A 4 12.39 -10.84 15.44
C THR A 4 11.17 -10.50 16.29
N ASP A 5 11.06 -9.28 16.82
CA ASP A 5 9.93 -8.89 17.67
C ASP A 5 8.86 -8.17 16.85
N TYR A 6 8.16 -8.92 16.00
CA TYR A 6 7.03 -8.43 15.19
C TYR A 6 5.75 -8.46 16.00
N GLY A 7 4.89 -7.43 15.80
CA GLY A 7 3.59 -7.34 16.47
C GLY A 7 2.45 -7.93 15.63
N VAL A 8 2.58 -7.93 14.29
CA VAL A 8 1.58 -8.48 13.37
C VAL A 8 2.27 -9.14 12.17
N ASP A 9 1.67 -10.20 11.61
CA ASP A 9 2.27 -10.88 10.44
C ASP A 9 2.15 -10.02 9.18
N VAL A 10 0.97 -9.45 8.91
CA VAL A 10 0.71 -8.67 7.70
C VAL A 10 0.02 -7.36 8.03
N ALA A 11 0.50 -6.25 7.49
CA ALA A 11 -0.22 -4.99 7.43
C ALA A 11 -0.69 -4.72 5.98
N VAL A 12 -1.99 -4.53 5.80
CA VAL A 12 -2.61 -4.17 4.53
C VAL A 12 -2.91 -2.69 4.55
N ILE A 13 -2.33 -1.94 3.63
CA ILE A 13 -2.54 -0.50 3.47
C ILE A 13 -3.41 -0.25 2.25
N CYS A 14 -4.49 0.49 2.43
CA CYS A 14 -5.38 0.93 1.36
C CYS A 14 -5.29 2.45 1.20
N ALA A 15 -5.40 2.96 -0.02
CA ALA A 15 -5.43 4.39 -0.28
C ALA A 15 -6.81 5.00 0.05
N LEU A 16 -7.86 4.19 -0.04
CA LEU A 16 -9.26 4.59 0.14
C LEU A 16 -9.95 3.71 1.17
N SER A 17 -10.83 4.34 1.99
CA SER A 17 -11.73 3.59 2.85
C SER A 17 -12.79 2.84 2.04
N GLU A 18 -13.31 3.48 1.00
CA GLU A 18 -14.25 2.91 0.03
C GLU A 18 -13.70 3.09 -1.40
N PRO A 19 -13.71 2.06 -2.23
CA PRO A 19 -14.13 0.67 -1.95
C PRO A 19 -13.01 -0.23 -1.41
N GLU A 20 -11.76 0.22 -1.31
CA GLU A 20 -10.59 -0.65 -1.10
C GLU A 20 -10.60 -1.33 0.28
N LEU A 21 -10.59 -0.54 1.36
CA LEU A 21 -10.60 -1.12 2.71
C LEU A 21 -11.88 -1.91 2.98
N SER A 22 -13.04 -1.40 2.53
CA SER A 22 -14.31 -2.09 2.74
C SER A 22 -14.34 -3.48 2.09
N GLU A 23 -13.72 -3.63 0.91
CA GLU A 23 -13.61 -4.95 0.27
C GLU A 23 -12.59 -5.86 0.99
N VAL A 24 -11.48 -5.32 1.49
CA VAL A 24 -10.56 -6.08 2.34
C VAL A 24 -11.25 -6.62 3.58
N LEU A 25 -12.10 -5.81 4.23
CA LEU A 25 -12.82 -6.20 5.44
C LEU A 25 -13.90 -7.27 5.20
N ARG A 26 -14.33 -7.50 3.95
CA ARG A 26 -15.21 -8.60 3.56
C ARG A 26 -14.51 -9.95 3.46
N LEU A 27 -13.20 -9.98 3.45
CA LEU A 27 -12.46 -11.22 3.45
C LEU A 27 -12.73 -12.00 4.74
N PRO A 28 -12.72 -13.35 4.70
CA PRO A 28 -13.02 -14.19 5.87
C PRO A 28 -11.84 -14.21 6.88
N TRP A 29 -11.33 -13.04 7.21
CA TRP A 29 -10.15 -12.85 8.06
C TRP A 29 -10.49 -12.38 9.47
N GLN A 30 -11.71 -12.61 9.91
CA GLN A 30 -12.19 -12.36 11.27
C GLN A 30 -11.84 -10.95 11.80
N PHE A 31 -11.97 -9.94 10.96
CA PHE A 31 -11.70 -8.58 11.35
C PHE A 31 -12.57 -8.10 12.50
N GLN A 32 -11.96 -7.44 13.45
CA GLN A 32 -12.63 -6.80 14.57
C GLN A 32 -13.02 -5.37 14.22
N ALA A 33 -13.81 -4.74 15.10
CA ALA A 33 -14.15 -3.34 14.98
C ALA A 33 -12.88 -2.47 14.97
N ALA A 34 -12.94 -1.35 14.25
CA ALA A 34 -11.84 -0.41 14.18
C ALA A 34 -11.44 0.09 15.56
N ARG A 35 -10.14 0.17 15.81
CA ARG A 35 -9.59 0.89 16.96
C ARG A 35 -8.63 2.00 16.50
N PRO A 36 -8.46 3.06 17.28
CA PRO A 36 -7.46 4.09 16.97
C PRO A 36 -6.05 3.48 16.93
N LEU A 37 -5.31 3.77 15.88
CA LEU A 37 -3.86 3.55 15.80
C LEU A 37 -3.13 4.79 16.29
N ASP A 38 -3.65 5.95 15.93
CA ASP A 38 -3.27 7.29 16.39
C ASP A 38 -4.49 8.23 16.31
N ASP A 39 -4.26 9.55 16.44
CA ASP A 39 -5.32 10.57 16.46
C ASP A 39 -6.13 10.66 15.16
N VAL A 40 -5.61 10.16 14.04
CA VAL A 40 -6.21 10.31 12.71
C VAL A 40 -6.32 9.00 11.92
N THR A 41 -5.72 7.92 12.42
CA THR A 41 -5.64 6.64 11.72
C THR A 41 -6.31 5.55 12.56
N PHE A 42 -7.14 4.76 11.90
CA PHE A 42 -7.80 3.60 12.52
C PHE A 42 -7.28 2.31 11.90
N VAL A 43 -7.24 1.25 12.71
CA VAL A 43 -6.81 -0.08 12.30
C VAL A 43 -7.89 -1.11 12.60
N HIS A 44 -8.11 -2.03 11.66
CA HIS A 44 -8.89 -3.24 11.83
C HIS A 44 -7.93 -4.41 11.98
N GLU A 45 -7.98 -5.10 13.09
CA GLU A 45 -7.16 -6.28 13.35
C GLU A 45 -7.98 -7.54 13.13
N GLY A 46 -7.36 -8.58 12.59
CA GLY A 46 -7.99 -9.84 12.32
C GLY A 46 -6.99 -10.99 12.23
N THR A 47 -7.48 -12.18 11.90
CA THR A 47 -6.66 -13.37 11.70
C THR A 47 -7.12 -14.15 10.48
N PHE A 48 -6.20 -14.85 9.85
CA PHE A 48 -6.47 -15.77 8.74
C PHE A 48 -5.55 -16.98 8.81
N THR A 49 -5.95 -18.08 8.18
CA THR A 49 -5.12 -19.28 8.12
C THR A 49 -4.39 -19.37 6.79
N CYS A 50 -3.08 -19.53 6.85
CA CYS A 50 -2.23 -19.74 5.68
C CYS A 50 -1.20 -20.85 5.96
N GLY A 51 -1.16 -21.86 5.09
CA GLY A 51 -0.25 -23.00 5.26
C GLY A 51 -0.48 -23.77 6.56
N GLY A 52 -1.74 -23.89 7.04
CA GLY A 52 -2.11 -24.55 8.29
C GLY A 52 -1.71 -23.80 9.56
N ARG A 53 -1.30 -22.52 9.44
CA ARG A 53 -0.95 -21.66 10.56
C ARG A 53 -1.84 -20.42 10.59
N GLU A 54 -2.28 -20.04 11.78
CA GLU A 54 -2.93 -18.77 11.98
C GLU A 54 -1.92 -17.62 11.84
N ARG A 55 -2.36 -16.56 11.17
CA ARG A 55 -1.61 -15.33 10.90
C ARG A 55 -2.42 -14.13 11.35
N SER A 56 -1.76 -13.19 11.97
CA SER A 56 -2.38 -11.91 12.31
C SER A 56 -2.30 -10.93 11.14
N VAL A 57 -3.36 -10.14 10.98
CA VAL A 57 -3.45 -9.12 9.95
C VAL A 57 -3.98 -7.82 10.53
N ALA A 58 -3.47 -6.70 10.04
CA ALA A 58 -3.98 -5.37 10.33
C ALA A 58 -4.31 -4.66 9.02
N ALA A 59 -5.52 -4.15 8.86
CA ALA A 59 -5.96 -3.42 7.69
C ALA A 59 -6.19 -1.94 8.02
N ILE A 60 -5.65 -1.04 7.22
CA ILE A 60 -5.62 0.40 7.46
C ILE A 60 -5.88 1.14 6.15
N ALA A 61 -6.80 2.12 6.16
CA ALA A 61 -6.89 3.09 5.07
C ALA A 61 -6.09 4.35 5.39
N ALA A 62 -5.41 4.90 4.39
CA ALA A 62 -4.79 6.20 4.50
C ALA A 62 -5.88 7.29 4.68
N PRO A 63 -5.65 8.33 5.50
CA PRO A 63 -6.63 9.40 5.69
C PRO A 63 -6.96 10.18 4.41
N ARG A 64 -6.06 10.15 3.44
CA ARG A 64 -6.21 10.78 2.13
C ARG A 64 -5.48 9.95 1.08
N MET A 65 -5.97 10.02 -0.15
CA MET A 65 -5.30 9.44 -1.30
C MET A 65 -3.97 10.15 -1.60
N GLY A 66 -3.01 9.43 -2.13
CA GLY A 66 -1.72 9.96 -2.58
C GLY A 66 -0.51 9.40 -1.84
N MET A 67 0.66 9.47 -2.48
CA MET A 67 1.91 8.85 -2.01
C MET A 67 2.35 9.31 -0.62
N VAL A 68 2.23 10.61 -0.33
CA VAL A 68 2.62 11.17 0.97
C VAL A 68 1.75 10.57 2.09
N SER A 69 0.44 10.53 1.88
CA SER A 69 -0.48 9.97 2.87
C SER A 69 -0.27 8.47 3.05
N ALA A 70 -0.10 7.72 1.96
CA ALA A 70 0.22 6.29 2.01
C ALA A 70 1.55 6.03 2.72
N GLY A 71 2.60 6.81 2.41
CA GLY A 71 3.90 6.70 3.05
C GLY A 71 3.85 6.97 4.55
N LEU A 72 3.17 8.04 4.98
CA LEU A 72 3.00 8.35 6.40
C LEU A 72 2.18 7.26 7.14
N THR A 73 1.13 6.75 6.50
CA THR A 73 0.33 5.64 7.07
C THR A 73 1.17 4.37 7.22
N THR A 74 1.98 4.06 6.21
CA THR A 74 2.92 2.93 6.24
C THR A 74 3.94 3.08 7.37
N MET A 75 4.55 4.24 7.52
CA MET A 75 5.49 4.50 8.62
C MET A 75 4.84 4.33 9.99
N ARG A 76 3.62 4.83 10.19
CA ARG A 76 2.86 4.62 11.43
C ARG A 76 2.56 3.15 11.68
N ALA A 77 2.18 2.40 10.65
CA ALA A 77 1.99 0.96 10.76
C ALA A 77 3.28 0.24 11.19
N ILE A 78 4.42 0.60 10.61
CA ILE A 78 5.73 0.06 11.00
C ILE A 78 6.04 0.35 12.48
N GLU A 79 5.90 1.58 12.89
CA GLU A 79 6.23 2.01 14.25
C GLU A 79 5.33 1.40 15.32
N ARG A 80 4.01 1.33 15.05
CA ARG A 80 3.00 0.94 16.03
C ARG A 80 2.67 -0.54 16.03
N LEU A 81 2.70 -1.18 14.86
CA LEU A 81 2.27 -2.58 14.69
C LEU A 81 3.44 -3.52 14.41
N ARG A 82 4.57 -3.01 13.92
CA ARG A 82 5.77 -3.80 13.60
C ARG A 82 5.44 -5.03 12.75
N PRO A 83 4.88 -4.86 11.55
CA PRO A 83 4.50 -5.97 10.69
C PRO A 83 5.73 -6.69 10.12
N LYS A 84 5.60 -8.00 9.86
CA LYS A 84 6.59 -8.77 9.10
C LYS A 84 6.53 -8.45 7.62
N LEU A 85 5.33 -8.24 7.10
CA LEU A 85 5.05 -7.94 5.71
C LEU A 85 4.09 -6.75 5.63
N ILE A 86 4.36 -5.84 4.70
CA ILE A 86 3.44 -4.77 4.34
C ILE A 86 3.00 -5.00 2.91
N VAL A 87 1.70 -4.93 2.69
CA VAL A 87 1.08 -5.03 1.37
C VAL A 87 0.25 -3.78 1.16
N MET A 88 0.46 -3.09 0.05
CA MET A 88 -0.48 -2.06 -0.40
C MET A 88 -1.42 -2.69 -1.42
N THR A 89 -2.71 -2.60 -1.19
CA THR A 89 -3.73 -3.10 -2.10
C THR A 89 -4.66 -1.96 -2.51
N GLY A 90 -5.17 -2.04 -3.73
CA GLY A 90 -6.08 -1.04 -4.28
C GLY A 90 -6.50 -1.37 -5.69
N ILE A 91 -7.22 -0.45 -6.30
CA ILE A 91 -7.66 -0.54 -7.69
C ILE A 91 -6.69 0.23 -8.59
N CYS A 92 -6.47 -0.27 -9.79
CA CYS A 92 -5.63 0.40 -10.78
C CYS A 92 -6.23 0.28 -12.18
N ALA A 93 -5.78 1.15 -13.08
CA ALA A 93 -6.05 1.00 -14.50
C ALA A 93 -5.06 -0.01 -15.11
N GLY A 94 -5.57 -0.83 -16.01
CA GLY A 94 -4.75 -1.75 -16.80
C GLY A 94 -4.41 -1.19 -18.16
N VAL A 95 -3.35 -1.72 -18.79
CA VAL A 95 -3.02 -1.42 -20.18
C VAL A 95 -3.92 -2.25 -21.09
N GLU A 96 -4.61 -1.58 -22.02
CA GLU A 96 -5.51 -2.24 -22.98
C GLU A 96 -4.81 -3.39 -23.72
N LYS A 97 -5.50 -4.52 -23.85
CA LYS A 97 -5.01 -5.77 -24.45
C LYS A 97 -3.93 -6.53 -23.67
N GLN A 98 -3.43 -6.01 -22.56
CA GLN A 98 -2.50 -6.73 -21.70
C GLN A 98 -3.21 -7.35 -20.49
N VAL A 99 -4.26 -6.68 -20.01
CA VAL A 99 -5.04 -7.14 -18.86
C VAL A 99 -6.54 -6.98 -19.15
N SER A 100 -7.33 -7.78 -18.48
CA SER A 100 -8.79 -7.77 -18.51
C SER A 100 -9.36 -7.19 -17.22
N LEU A 101 -10.60 -6.72 -17.28
CA LEU A 101 -11.30 -6.29 -16.08
C LEU A 101 -11.46 -7.47 -15.10
N GLY A 102 -11.01 -7.26 -13.86
CA GLY A 102 -11.03 -8.29 -12.82
C GLY A 102 -9.71 -9.05 -12.64
N ASP A 103 -8.71 -8.79 -13.47
CA ASP A 103 -7.37 -9.36 -13.27
C ASP A 103 -6.73 -8.81 -12.01
N VAL A 104 -5.96 -9.66 -11.33
CA VAL A 104 -5.12 -9.28 -10.19
C VAL A 104 -3.70 -9.05 -10.68
N ILE A 105 -3.17 -7.85 -10.44
CA ILE A 105 -1.85 -7.44 -10.89
C ILE A 105 -0.92 -7.39 -9.67
N PHE A 106 0.14 -8.19 -9.69
CA PHE A 106 1.26 -8.08 -8.76
C PHE A 106 2.33 -7.19 -9.37
N ILE A 107 2.68 -6.11 -8.68
CA ILE A 107 3.66 -5.12 -9.16
C ILE A 107 5.03 -5.51 -8.62
N ASP A 108 5.98 -5.72 -9.51
CA ASP A 108 7.39 -6.02 -9.19
C ASP A 108 8.27 -4.77 -9.20
N ALA A 109 7.83 -3.69 -9.85
CA ALA A 109 8.50 -2.40 -9.86
C ALA A 109 7.50 -1.27 -10.04
N CYS A 110 7.74 -0.13 -9.40
CA CYS A 110 6.95 1.08 -9.59
C CYS A 110 7.85 2.32 -9.63
N TRP A 111 7.33 3.41 -10.18
CA TRP A 111 8.02 4.69 -10.20
C TRP A 111 7.02 5.84 -10.07
N ASP A 112 7.50 6.98 -9.57
CA ASP A 112 6.70 8.19 -9.52
C ASP A 112 6.69 8.87 -10.89
N TRP A 113 5.54 8.78 -11.57
CA TRP A 113 5.32 9.42 -12.86
C TRP A 113 5.43 10.96 -12.80
N GLN A 114 5.12 11.57 -11.66
CA GLN A 114 5.09 13.02 -11.49
C GLN A 114 6.45 13.61 -11.09
N SER A 115 7.41 12.77 -10.74
CA SER A 115 8.75 13.21 -10.40
C SER A 115 9.54 13.52 -11.67
N GLY A 116 10.01 14.76 -11.81
CA GLY A 116 10.75 15.17 -12.99
C GLY A 116 11.04 16.67 -13.00
N LYS A 117 11.54 17.15 -14.13
CA LYS A 117 11.85 18.57 -14.34
C LYS A 117 11.36 19.05 -15.70
N TYR A 118 10.91 20.29 -15.74
CA TYR A 118 10.61 20.96 -17.00
C TYR A 118 11.91 21.46 -17.65
N LEU A 119 12.10 21.08 -18.90
CA LEU A 119 13.17 21.61 -19.74
C LEU A 119 12.60 22.73 -20.61
N ARG A 120 13.27 23.86 -20.61
CA ARG A 120 13.02 24.97 -21.54
C ARG A 120 14.23 25.11 -22.44
N GLU A 121 14.07 24.76 -23.70
CA GLU A 121 15.03 25.05 -24.72
C GLU A 121 14.57 26.30 -25.50
N LYS A 122 15.54 27.10 -25.97
CA LYS A 122 15.23 28.28 -26.77
C LYS A 122 14.52 27.83 -28.06
N ASP A 123 13.41 28.47 -28.37
CA ASP A 123 12.57 28.20 -29.55
C ASP A 123 11.87 26.84 -29.61
N LYS A 124 11.74 26.12 -28.48
CA LYS A 124 10.96 24.89 -28.36
C LYS A 124 9.89 25.01 -27.29
N ALA A 125 8.81 24.24 -27.46
CA ALA A 125 7.80 24.09 -26.43
C ALA A 125 8.43 23.45 -25.16
N PRO A 126 8.02 23.87 -23.94
CA PRO A 126 8.48 23.24 -22.72
C PRO A 126 8.20 21.74 -22.75
N SER A 127 9.19 20.92 -22.42
CA SER A 127 9.05 19.47 -22.30
C SER A 127 9.28 19.03 -20.86
N PHE A 128 8.58 17.98 -20.43
CA PHE A 128 8.75 17.39 -19.11
C PHE A 128 9.63 16.15 -19.20
N LEU A 129 10.78 16.18 -18.54
CA LEU A 129 11.67 15.04 -18.42
C LEU A 129 11.40 14.33 -17.10
N ILE A 130 10.86 13.11 -17.18
CA ILE A 130 10.57 12.27 -16.02
C ILE A 130 11.89 11.79 -15.42
N ALA A 131 12.06 11.98 -14.11
CA ALA A 131 13.12 11.35 -13.33
C ALA A 131 12.57 10.07 -12.73
N SER A 132 12.66 8.96 -13.46
CA SER A 132 12.18 7.68 -12.97
C SER A 132 13.14 7.10 -11.93
N HIS A 133 12.69 7.03 -10.69
CA HIS A 133 13.33 6.22 -9.67
C HIS A 133 12.56 4.90 -9.62
N HIS A 134 13.17 3.82 -10.09
CA HIS A 134 12.58 2.48 -10.00
C HIS A 134 12.66 2.00 -8.55
N LEU A 135 11.49 1.71 -7.97
CA LEU A 135 11.35 1.05 -6.68
C LEU A 135 10.91 -0.38 -6.96
N GLY A 136 11.83 -1.32 -6.90
CA GLY A 136 11.54 -2.74 -6.94
C GLY A 136 11.21 -3.29 -5.56
N PRO A 137 10.63 -4.51 -5.44
CA PRO A 137 10.54 -5.20 -4.18
C PRO A 137 11.94 -5.34 -3.57
N SER A 138 12.05 -5.16 -2.25
CA SER A 138 13.31 -5.40 -1.55
C SER A 138 13.72 -6.85 -1.79
N ALA A 139 14.85 -7.06 -2.45
CA ALA A 139 15.47 -8.37 -2.55
C ALA A 139 16.14 -8.67 -1.20
N ASP A 140 15.58 -9.62 -0.47
CA ASP A 140 16.22 -10.32 0.63
C ASP A 140 16.58 -11.74 0.19
#